data_a07ff7078f473944c80cbc6042f6a9f2
#
_entry.id   a07ff7078f473944c80cbc6042f6a9f2
#
_cell.length_a   1.000
_cell.length_b   1.000
_cell.length_c   1.000
_cell.angle_alpha   90.00
_cell.angle_beta   90.00
_cell.angle_gamma   90.00
#
_symmetry.space_group_name_H-M   'P 1'
#
loop_
_entity.id
_entity.type
_entity.pdbx_description
1 polymer ?
#
loop_
_entity_poly.entity_id
_entity_poly.type
_entity_poly.pdbx_seq_one_letter_code
_entity_poly.pdbx_strand_id
1 'polypeptide(L)'
;VALIRAYRLRGHLLSKLDPLELMKSEYLDELHPEYYGFKKEDYDKEIFLNGIINKKSANIREILKFLKKTYCGPIGYEYMHISNPTERMWFRDRVEKDENALKFTKNGKQAILNKLIQAEGFEKFLNTKYVGTKRFGLDGGESLIPALEQIIKIGGQSKIKEVKIGMSHRGRLNVLANVLQKSYKRIFNEFAGEMDGSEDGAGDVKYHLGASSDREFDGNPVHVSLTDNPSHLEAVNPVVLGQTRAKQFFHQDKQRNKVIPILIHGDAAFAGQGIVAECFAMSGLPGHNTGGTIHIIVNNQIGFTTSPRFARSSPYPSDVGKMVDAPIIHVNGDDPEAVVYATRIATEFRLKFNRDVVIDLICYRRFGHNEGDEPSFTQPLMYKKIRSHPSTIKIYGEKLVNEGLFTKQDLDQQIIDFKNLLDDQFKNAKDYKPKIRWFEGTWSRYKPERGKDKRGVTGSDLKILNNISDRIHVFPTDKNIHKTITKIMENRKKTINEGSGIDWATAESLAFGSLLVEGYPVRLVGQDSGRGTFSQRHSVLRNQIDNSRYIPLNNISSNQKNFEIVDSFLSELAVLGFEYGYSLVEPNTLTIWEAQFGDFANGAQVIIDQFISSGE
;
A
#
# COMPACT_ATOMS: atom_id res chain seq x y z
N VAL A 1 -13.95 -2.22 35.13
CA VAL A 1 -14.25 -1.88 33.72
C VAL A 1 -13.36 -0.74 33.26
N ALA A 2 -13.25 0.38 34.00
CA ALA A 2 -12.47 1.56 33.62
C ALA A 2 -10.99 1.21 33.39
N LEU A 3 -10.34 0.46 34.27
CA LEU A 3 -8.97 -0.04 34.11
C LEU A 3 -8.78 -0.85 32.81
N ILE A 4 -9.71 -1.76 32.50
CA ILE A 4 -9.67 -2.55 31.25
C ILE A 4 -9.74 -1.62 30.04
N ARG A 5 -10.64 -0.61 30.09
CA ARG A 5 -10.76 0.38 29.03
C ARG A 5 -9.48 1.21 28.86
N ALA A 6 -8.82 1.60 29.96
CA ALA A 6 -7.56 2.33 29.91
C ALA A 6 -6.46 1.53 29.19
N TYR A 7 -6.32 0.23 29.48
CA TYR A 7 -5.36 -0.62 28.76
C TYR A 7 -5.70 -0.78 27.27
N ARG A 8 -6.99 -0.88 26.91
CA ARG A 8 -7.42 -0.91 25.50
C ARG A 8 -7.07 0.38 24.75
N LEU A 9 -7.09 1.52 25.44
CA LEU A 9 -6.79 2.83 24.89
C LEU A 9 -5.31 3.15 24.87
N ARG A 10 -4.56 2.81 25.93
CA ARG A 10 -3.19 3.30 26.15
C ARG A 10 -2.16 2.24 26.52
N GLY A 11 -2.55 0.96 26.55
CA GLY A 11 -1.63 -0.12 26.85
C GLY A 11 -0.44 -0.17 25.90
N HIS A 12 -0.62 0.23 24.64
CA HIS A 12 0.44 0.32 23.64
C HIS A 12 1.62 1.24 24.06
N LEU A 13 1.37 2.26 24.90
CA LEU A 13 2.42 3.16 25.41
C LEU A 13 3.37 2.47 26.39
N LEU A 14 2.96 1.33 26.97
CA LEU A 14 3.79 0.49 27.84
C LEU A 14 4.30 -0.77 27.13
N SER A 15 4.03 -0.92 25.85
CA SER A 15 4.48 -2.07 25.07
C SER A 15 5.98 -2.01 24.81
N LYS A 16 6.62 -3.18 24.77
CA LYS A 16 8.06 -3.32 24.50
C LYS A 16 8.34 -3.28 23.00
N LEU A 17 8.17 -2.11 22.42
CA LEU A 17 8.20 -1.93 20.98
C LEU A 17 9.59 -1.64 20.41
N ASP A 18 10.42 -0.93 21.17
CA ASP A 18 11.75 -0.49 20.68
C ASP A 18 12.82 -1.56 20.93
N PRO A 19 13.38 -2.16 19.88
CA PRO A 19 14.47 -3.13 20.01
C PRO A 19 15.73 -2.55 20.65
N LEU A 20 15.93 -1.24 20.56
CA LEU A 20 17.07 -0.55 21.13
C LEU A 20 16.83 -0.04 22.57
N GLU A 21 15.59 -0.12 23.06
CA GLU A 21 15.19 0.41 24.39
C GLU A 21 15.60 1.87 24.61
N LEU A 22 15.53 2.70 23.57
CA LEU A 22 15.79 4.14 23.63
C LEU A 22 14.50 4.93 23.88
N MET A 23 13.35 4.37 23.56
CA MET A 23 12.04 4.94 23.87
C MET A 23 11.80 4.83 25.38
N LYS A 24 11.55 5.97 26.01
CA LYS A 24 11.19 6.01 27.42
C LYS A 24 9.68 5.78 27.56
N SER A 25 9.28 4.79 28.36
CA SER A 25 7.90 4.66 28.79
C SER A 25 7.63 5.65 29.92
N GLU A 26 6.56 6.41 29.80
CA GLU A 26 6.10 7.28 30.89
C GLU A 26 5.22 6.49 31.88
N TYR A 27 5.24 6.89 33.15
CA TYR A 27 4.32 6.33 34.13
C TYR A 27 2.92 6.88 33.84
N LEU A 28 1.96 6.00 33.66
CA LEU A 28 0.57 6.35 33.36
C LEU A 28 -0.32 5.91 34.53
N ASP A 29 -0.73 6.85 35.37
CA ASP A 29 -1.57 6.61 36.56
C ASP A 29 -2.80 5.74 36.25
N GLU A 30 -3.48 6.03 35.15
CA GLU A 30 -4.70 5.33 34.74
C GLU A 30 -4.50 3.83 34.38
N LEU A 31 -3.26 3.36 34.23
CA LEU A 31 -2.97 1.94 34.04
C LEU A 31 -2.68 1.20 35.35
N HIS A 32 -2.83 1.89 36.48
CA HIS A 32 -2.67 1.35 37.81
C HIS A 32 -3.99 1.25 38.54
N PRO A 33 -4.28 0.12 39.25
CA PRO A 33 -5.53 -0.07 40.00
C PRO A 33 -5.78 0.99 41.05
N GLU A 34 -4.73 1.52 41.67
CA GLU A 34 -4.79 2.55 42.69
C GLU A 34 -5.48 3.83 42.22
N TYR A 35 -5.31 4.19 40.92
CA TYR A 35 -6.00 5.33 40.31
C TYR A 35 -7.54 5.20 40.37
N TYR A 36 -8.05 3.96 40.42
CA TYR A 36 -9.47 3.65 40.51
C TYR A 36 -9.91 3.36 41.94
N GLY A 37 -9.07 3.68 42.91
CA GLY A 37 -9.40 3.53 44.35
C GLY A 37 -9.18 2.13 44.92
N PHE A 38 -8.59 1.18 44.12
CA PHE A 38 -8.24 -0.13 44.67
C PHE A 38 -7.01 -0.07 45.56
N LYS A 39 -7.06 -0.73 46.68
CA LYS A 39 -5.95 -0.92 47.60
C LYS A 39 -5.34 -2.32 47.38
N LYS A 40 -4.12 -2.56 47.87
CA LYS A 40 -3.48 -3.88 47.75
C LYS A 40 -4.31 -5.02 48.36
N GLU A 41 -5.09 -4.72 49.38
CA GLU A 41 -6.02 -5.66 50.06
C GLU A 41 -7.20 -6.10 49.16
N ASP A 42 -7.48 -5.36 48.07
CA ASP A 42 -8.55 -5.65 47.13
C ASP A 42 -8.09 -6.54 45.98
N TYR A 43 -6.78 -6.74 45.83
CA TYR A 43 -6.20 -7.39 44.64
C TYR A 43 -6.61 -8.86 44.49
N ASP A 44 -6.91 -9.54 45.55
CA ASP A 44 -7.29 -10.95 45.59
C ASP A 44 -8.84 -11.17 45.67
N LYS A 45 -9.60 -10.05 45.80
CA LYS A 45 -11.05 -10.09 45.78
C LYS A 45 -11.60 -10.40 44.39
N GLU A 46 -12.57 -11.30 44.33
CA GLU A 46 -13.25 -11.64 43.09
C GLU A 46 -14.16 -10.53 42.62
N ILE A 47 -14.05 -10.15 41.34
CA ILE A 47 -14.81 -9.09 40.70
C ILE A 47 -15.60 -9.70 39.55
N PHE A 48 -16.90 -9.45 39.51
CA PHE A 48 -17.78 -9.87 38.44
C PHE A 48 -17.52 -9.03 37.17
N LEU A 49 -17.18 -9.69 36.05
CA LEU A 49 -16.80 -9.05 34.81
C LEU A 49 -17.84 -9.18 33.69
N ASN A 50 -18.83 -10.01 33.84
CA ASN A 50 -19.88 -10.26 32.84
C ASN A 50 -19.33 -10.58 31.45
N GLY A 51 -18.24 -11.33 31.35
CA GLY A 51 -17.64 -11.74 30.07
C GLY A 51 -16.75 -10.69 29.39
N ILE A 52 -16.47 -9.53 30.01
CA ILE A 52 -15.72 -8.42 29.37
C ILE A 52 -14.34 -8.85 28.85
N ILE A 53 -13.64 -9.78 29.50
CA ILE A 53 -12.34 -10.34 29.07
C ILE A 53 -12.44 -11.86 28.87
N ASN A 54 -13.57 -12.33 28.35
CA ASN A 54 -13.92 -13.73 28.21
C ASN A 54 -13.94 -14.52 29.55
N LYS A 55 -14.07 -13.80 30.68
CA LYS A 55 -14.20 -14.37 32.03
C LYS A 55 -15.47 -13.87 32.71
N LYS A 56 -16.17 -14.74 33.43
CA LYS A 56 -17.35 -14.37 34.24
C LYS A 56 -16.94 -13.53 35.44
N SER A 57 -15.85 -13.92 36.11
CA SER A 57 -15.23 -13.22 37.23
C SER A 57 -13.71 -13.38 37.17
N ALA A 58 -12.97 -12.45 37.76
CA ALA A 58 -11.54 -12.53 38.00
C ALA A 58 -11.09 -11.54 39.07
N ASN A 59 -9.97 -11.78 39.74
CA ASN A 59 -9.37 -10.81 40.64
C ASN A 59 -8.46 -9.81 39.90
N ILE A 60 -8.04 -8.75 40.57
CA ILE A 60 -7.23 -7.67 39.95
C ILE A 60 -5.89 -8.21 39.42
N ARG A 61 -5.25 -9.17 40.09
CA ARG A 61 -3.98 -9.75 39.64
C ARG A 61 -4.15 -10.49 38.31
N GLU A 62 -5.21 -11.25 38.19
CA GLU A 62 -5.53 -11.97 36.93
C GLU A 62 -5.90 -11.00 35.80
N ILE A 63 -6.68 -9.95 36.12
CA ILE A 63 -7.02 -8.90 35.16
C ILE A 63 -5.74 -8.20 34.66
N LEU A 64 -4.86 -7.77 35.57
CA LEU A 64 -3.59 -7.14 35.19
C LEU A 64 -2.68 -8.06 34.40
N LYS A 65 -2.59 -9.33 34.79
CA LYS A 65 -1.81 -10.34 34.05
C LYS A 65 -2.31 -10.46 32.61
N PHE A 66 -3.62 -10.57 32.43
CA PHE A 66 -4.25 -10.61 31.11
C PHE A 66 -3.98 -9.33 30.31
N LEU A 67 -4.24 -8.17 30.88
CA LEU A 67 -4.10 -6.87 30.22
C LEU A 67 -2.65 -6.59 29.81
N LYS A 68 -1.69 -6.82 30.71
CA LYS A 68 -0.26 -6.65 30.42
C LYS A 68 0.23 -7.61 29.35
N LYS A 69 -0.20 -8.88 29.39
CA LYS A 69 0.12 -9.88 28.36
C LYS A 69 -0.40 -9.45 27.00
N THR A 70 -1.64 -8.94 26.93
CA THR A 70 -2.31 -8.60 25.68
C THR A 70 -1.83 -7.25 25.11
N TYR A 71 -1.68 -6.24 25.96
CA TYR A 71 -1.52 -4.85 25.52
C TYR A 71 -0.15 -4.22 25.80
N CYS A 72 0.73 -4.89 26.56
CA CYS A 72 2.04 -4.35 26.92
C CYS A 72 3.20 -5.31 26.56
N GLY A 73 2.94 -6.24 25.65
CA GLY A 73 3.93 -7.18 25.11
C GLY A 73 4.76 -6.57 23.97
N PRO A 74 5.27 -7.41 23.05
CA PRO A 74 6.00 -6.95 21.86
C PRO A 74 5.10 -6.34 20.78
N ILE A 75 3.78 -6.32 21.01
CA ILE A 75 2.78 -5.73 20.12
C ILE A 75 1.93 -4.72 20.90
N GLY A 76 1.77 -3.53 20.33
CA GLY A 76 0.85 -2.50 20.79
C GLY A 76 -0.31 -2.33 19.80
N TYR A 77 -1.52 -2.12 20.31
CA TYR A 77 -2.71 -2.02 19.46
C TYR A 77 -3.44 -0.71 19.67
N GLU A 78 -3.75 -0.01 18.56
CA GLU A 78 -4.61 1.15 18.57
C GLU A 78 -5.83 0.88 17.68
N TYR A 79 -7.00 0.72 18.28
CA TYR A 79 -8.27 0.42 17.58
C TYR A 79 -9.48 1.07 18.23
N MET A 80 -9.31 1.68 19.41
CA MET A 80 -10.43 2.27 20.14
C MET A 80 -10.97 3.55 19.51
N HIS A 81 -10.23 4.15 18.56
CA HIS A 81 -10.65 5.29 17.74
C HIS A 81 -11.59 4.87 16.60
N ILE A 82 -11.68 3.59 16.26
CA ILE A 82 -12.56 3.10 15.20
C ILE A 82 -14.03 3.40 15.55
N SER A 83 -14.69 4.19 14.72
CA SER A 83 -16.08 4.62 14.93
C SER A 83 -17.08 3.47 14.75
N ASN A 84 -16.82 2.58 13.77
CA ASN A 84 -17.68 1.42 13.50
C ASN A 84 -17.58 0.38 14.64
N PRO A 85 -18.67 0.11 15.39
CA PRO A 85 -18.63 -0.81 16.52
C PRO A 85 -18.35 -2.27 16.11
N THR A 86 -18.78 -2.70 14.91
CA THR A 86 -18.55 -4.06 14.42
C THR A 86 -17.07 -4.30 14.14
N GLU A 87 -16.39 -3.35 13.48
CA GLU A 87 -14.96 -3.39 13.21
C GLU A 87 -14.15 -3.36 14.52
N ARG A 88 -14.50 -2.42 15.42
CA ARG A 88 -13.85 -2.27 16.71
C ARG A 88 -14.00 -3.52 17.60
N MET A 89 -15.20 -4.11 17.67
CA MET A 89 -15.45 -5.34 18.44
C MET A 89 -14.70 -6.54 17.85
N TRP A 90 -14.70 -6.69 16.53
CA TRP A 90 -13.95 -7.75 15.88
C TRP A 90 -12.47 -7.66 16.22
N PHE A 91 -11.89 -6.45 16.13
CA PHE A 91 -10.47 -6.24 16.43
C PHE A 91 -10.15 -6.59 17.89
N ARG A 92 -10.96 -6.09 18.83
CA ARG A 92 -10.87 -6.46 20.25
C ARG A 92 -10.89 -7.98 20.44
N ASP A 93 -11.92 -8.63 19.91
CA ASP A 93 -12.10 -10.08 20.08
C ASP A 93 -10.95 -10.87 19.45
N ARG A 94 -10.38 -10.34 18.36
CA ARG A 94 -9.25 -10.95 17.67
C ARG A 94 -7.96 -10.89 18.49
N VAL A 95 -7.73 -9.83 19.25
CA VAL A 95 -6.51 -9.67 20.08
C VAL A 95 -6.68 -10.21 21.51
N GLU A 96 -7.89 -10.22 22.06
CA GLU A 96 -8.16 -10.66 23.44
C GLU A 96 -8.43 -12.16 23.59
N LYS A 97 -8.67 -12.92 22.52
CA LYS A 97 -8.86 -14.38 22.61
C LYS A 97 -7.53 -15.08 22.86
N ASP A 98 -7.42 -15.78 23.98
CA ASP A 98 -6.23 -16.55 24.37
C ASP A 98 -5.85 -17.66 23.37
N GLU A 99 -6.83 -18.21 22.66
CA GLU A 99 -6.64 -19.21 21.60
C GLU A 99 -5.79 -18.70 20.43
N ASN A 100 -5.70 -17.39 20.29
CA ASN A 100 -4.93 -16.71 19.25
C ASN A 100 -3.54 -16.27 19.72
N ALA A 101 -3.12 -16.65 20.93
CA ALA A 101 -1.76 -16.37 21.38
C ALA A 101 -0.74 -16.87 20.36
N LEU A 102 0.41 -16.19 20.29
CA LEU A 102 1.57 -16.47 19.42
C LEU A 102 1.99 -17.95 19.48
N LYS A 103 1.26 -18.82 18.79
CA LYS A 103 1.56 -20.25 18.68
C LYS A 103 1.90 -20.58 17.24
N PHE A 104 3.17 -20.80 16.98
CA PHE A 104 3.65 -21.29 15.70
C PHE A 104 4.04 -22.75 15.80
N THR A 105 3.73 -23.53 14.76
CA THR A 105 4.26 -24.89 14.61
C THR A 105 5.77 -24.85 14.37
N LYS A 106 6.47 -25.97 14.59
CA LYS A 106 7.90 -26.07 14.27
C LYS A 106 8.18 -25.65 12.82
N ASN A 107 7.37 -26.09 11.86
CA ASN A 107 7.51 -25.72 10.45
C ASN A 107 7.27 -24.23 10.21
N GLY A 108 6.33 -23.60 10.93
CA GLY A 108 6.10 -22.15 10.86
C GLY A 108 7.31 -21.35 11.38
N LYS A 109 7.89 -21.77 12.50
CA LYS A 109 9.12 -21.18 13.05
C LYS A 109 10.32 -21.36 12.12
N GLN A 110 10.47 -22.54 11.52
CA GLN A 110 11.50 -22.80 10.51
C GLN A 110 11.33 -21.89 9.27
N ALA A 111 10.09 -21.71 8.80
CA ALA A 111 9.82 -20.84 7.65
C ALA A 111 10.20 -19.37 7.95
N ILE A 112 9.89 -18.88 9.16
CA ILE A 112 10.30 -17.54 9.61
C ILE A 112 11.83 -17.44 9.65
N LEU A 113 12.51 -18.42 10.27
CA LEU A 113 13.97 -18.45 10.34
C LEU A 113 14.62 -18.44 8.96
N ASN A 114 14.12 -19.25 8.03
CA ASN A 114 14.63 -19.30 6.66
C ASN A 114 14.53 -17.93 5.96
N LYS A 115 13.43 -17.21 6.17
CA LYS A 115 13.25 -15.88 5.57
C LYS A 115 14.17 -14.83 6.20
N LEU A 116 14.44 -14.94 7.50
CA LEU A 116 15.43 -14.08 8.15
C LEU A 116 16.86 -14.37 7.67
N ILE A 117 17.23 -15.65 7.52
CA ILE A 117 18.54 -16.06 6.95
C ILE A 117 18.70 -15.50 5.54
N GLN A 118 17.65 -15.60 4.71
CA GLN A 118 17.66 -15.02 3.36
C GLN A 118 17.82 -13.49 3.39
N ALA A 119 17.06 -12.81 4.24
CA ALA A 119 17.08 -11.36 4.33
C ALA A 119 18.45 -10.82 4.80
N GLU A 120 18.91 -11.24 5.97
CA GLU A 120 20.17 -10.77 6.56
C GLU A 120 21.38 -11.29 5.78
N GLY A 121 21.36 -12.56 5.35
CA GLY A 121 22.44 -13.16 4.57
C GLY A 121 22.68 -12.45 3.24
N PHE A 122 21.60 -12.05 2.56
CA PHE A 122 21.68 -11.28 1.31
C PHE A 122 22.30 -9.89 1.54
N GLU A 123 21.86 -9.14 2.56
CA GLU A 123 22.44 -7.83 2.87
C GLU A 123 23.93 -7.93 3.23
N LYS A 124 24.30 -8.89 4.08
CA LYS A 124 25.71 -9.15 4.43
C LYS A 124 26.56 -9.51 3.21
N PHE A 125 26.01 -10.31 2.30
CA PHE A 125 26.69 -10.69 1.07
C PHE A 125 26.95 -9.46 0.20
N LEU A 126 25.92 -8.63 -0.03
CA LEU A 126 26.07 -7.40 -0.79
C LEU A 126 27.07 -6.43 -0.14
N ASN A 127 27.03 -6.32 1.19
CA ASN A 127 27.97 -5.47 1.92
C ASN A 127 29.43 -5.91 1.73
N THR A 128 29.67 -7.21 1.63
CA THR A 128 31.01 -7.78 1.43
C THR A 128 31.49 -7.65 -0.03
N LYS A 129 30.61 -7.87 -0.99
CA LYS A 129 31.00 -7.90 -2.43
C LYS A 129 30.99 -6.51 -3.07
N TYR A 130 30.16 -5.59 -2.60
CA TYR A 130 29.93 -4.27 -3.18
C TYR A 130 30.11 -3.14 -2.16
N VAL A 131 31.30 -3.08 -1.59
CA VAL A 131 31.68 -2.09 -0.57
C VAL A 131 31.45 -0.66 -1.08
N GLY A 132 30.76 0.16 -0.31
CA GLY A 132 30.47 1.58 -0.64
C GLY A 132 29.46 1.81 -1.77
N THR A 133 28.96 0.77 -2.42
CA THR A 133 27.93 0.93 -3.47
C THR A 133 26.56 1.17 -2.80
N LYS A 134 25.89 2.25 -3.20
CA LYS A 134 24.54 2.58 -2.69
C LYS A 134 23.56 1.46 -3.04
N ARG A 135 22.87 0.93 -2.02
CA ARG A 135 21.85 -0.11 -2.14
C ARG A 135 20.67 0.07 -1.19
N PHE A 136 20.80 0.93 -0.16
CA PHE A 136 19.80 1.20 0.87
C PHE A 136 19.31 -0.08 1.56
N GLY A 137 20.22 -0.79 2.22
CA GLY A 137 19.97 -2.10 2.84
C GLY A 137 18.85 -2.11 3.88
N LEU A 138 18.28 -3.30 4.08
CA LEU A 138 17.22 -3.57 5.05
C LEU A 138 17.75 -3.88 6.45
N ASP A 139 19.06 -3.88 6.65
CA ASP A 139 19.71 -4.28 7.91
C ASP A 139 19.11 -3.61 9.13
N GLY A 140 18.62 -4.41 10.08
CA GLY A 140 17.89 -4.00 11.27
C GLY A 140 16.37 -4.03 11.14
N GLY A 141 15.84 -4.29 9.93
CA GLY A 141 14.41 -4.42 9.64
C GLY A 141 14.04 -5.72 8.92
N GLU A 142 14.84 -6.77 9.06
CA GLU A 142 14.74 -8.05 8.33
C GLU A 142 13.39 -8.74 8.47
N SER A 143 12.68 -8.50 9.58
CA SER A 143 11.34 -9.04 9.84
C SER A 143 10.27 -8.56 8.84
N LEU A 144 10.56 -7.54 8.02
CA LEU A 144 9.71 -7.14 6.88
C LEU A 144 9.52 -8.31 5.89
N ILE A 145 10.55 -9.13 5.67
CA ILE A 145 10.49 -10.21 4.67
C ILE A 145 9.49 -11.32 5.09
N PRO A 146 9.57 -11.91 6.30
CA PRO A 146 8.54 -12.84 6.75
C PRO A 146 7.14 -12.19 6.90
N ALA A 147 7.05 -10.87 7.17
CA ALA A 147 5.79 -10.15 7.18
C ALA A 147 5.10 -10.15 5.80
N LEU A 148 5.82 -9.79 4.74
CA LEU A 148 5.32 -9.80 3.37
C LEU A 148 4.92 -11.22 2.91
N GLU A 149 5.74 -12.22 3.23
CA GLU A 149 5.41 -13.62 2.95
C GLU A 149 4.11 -14.06 3.63
N GLN A 150 3.86 -13.61 4.85
CA GLN A 150 2.62 -13.92 5.56
C GLN A 150 1.39 -13.28 4.89
N ILE A 151 1.49 -12.03 4.41
CA ILE A 151 0.38 -11.37 3.68
C ILE A 151 0.08 -12.15 2.40
N ILE A 152 1.11 -12.46 1.61
CA ILE A 152 0.95 -13.16 0.33
C ILE A 152 0.36 -14.56 0.56
N LYS A 153 0.84 -15.28 1.60
CA LYS A 153 0.32 -16.59 1.98
C LYS A 153 -1.16 -16.55 2.32
N ILE A 154 -1.58 -15.63 3.21
CA ILE A 154 -3.00 -15.48 3.58
C ILE A 154 -3.81 -15.06 2.35
N GLY A 155 -3.26 -14.17 1.53
CA GLY A 155 -3.87 -13.77 0.26
C GLY A 155 -4.15 -14.98 -0.62
N GLY A 156 -3.17 -15.84 -0.85
CA GLY A 156 -3.32 -17.07 -1.62
C GLY A 156 -4.38 -18.00 -1.04
N GLN A 157 -4.32 -18.26 0.27
CA GLN A 157 -5.32 -19.07 0.98
C GLN A 157 -6.74 -18.50 0.88
N SER A 158 -6.86 -17.18 0.76
CA SER A 158 -8.12 -16.45 0.59
C SER A 158 -8.53 -16.23 -0.86
N LYS A 159 -7.86 -16.90 -1.83
CA LYS A 159 -8.13 -16.82 -3.27
C LYS A 159 -7.89 -15.43 -3.89
N ILE A 160 -7.02 -14.64 -3.30
CA ILE A 160 -6.51 -13.41 -3.91
C ILE A 160 -5.78 -13.80 -5.21
N LYS A 161 -5.95 -13.00 -6.25
CA LYS A 161 -5.32 -13.22 -7.56
C LYS A 161 -4.04 -12.41 -7.72
N GLU A 162 -4.04 -11.17 -7.23
CA GLU A 162 -2.89 -10.28 -7.37
C GLU A 162 -2.59 -9.52 -6.08
N VAL A 163 -1.30 -9.29 -5.83
CA VAL A 163 -0.78 -8.39 -4.80
C VAL A 163 0.08 -7.34 -5.47
N LYS A 164 -0.27 -6.07 -5.32
CA LYS A 164 0.48 -4.93 -5.82
C LYS A 164 1.25 -4.27 -4.68
N ILE A 165 2.57 -4.13 -4.84
CA ILE A 165 3.44 -3.55 -3.83
C ILE A 165 4.01 -2.22 -4.31
N GLY A 166 3.91 -1.18 -3.48
CA GLY A 166 4.64 0.06 -3.60
C GLY A 166 5.59 0.24 -2.42
N MET A 167 6.81 0.71 -2.67
CA MET A 167 7.77 0.95 -1.60
C MET A 167 8.85 1.93 -2.01
N SER A 168 9.48 2.56 -1.01
CA SER A 168 10.68 3.34 -1.19
C SER A 168 11.91 2.47 -1.50
N HIS A 169 13.08 3.10 -1.59
CA HIS A 169 14.36 2.44 -1.89
C HIS A 169 14.84 1.46 -0.81
N ARG A 170 14.55 1.73 0.50
CA ARG A 170 15.09 0.91 1.60
C ARG A 170 14.52 -0.50 1.62
N GLY A 171 15.41 -1.49 1.53
CA GLY A 171 15.06 -2.90 1.48
C GLY A 171 14.50 -3.36 0.14
N ARG A 172 14.42 -2.51 -0.89
CA ARG A 172 13.84 -2.88 -2.19
C ARG A 172 14.56 -4.07 -2.84
N LEU A 173 15.89 -4.09 -2.82
CA LEU A 173 16.66 -5.21 -3.38
C LEU A 173 16.36 -6.52 -2.64
N ASN A 174 16.16 -6.45 -1.33
CA ASN A 174 15.78 -7.60 -0.51
C ASN A 174 14.38 -8.10 -0.86
N VAL A 175 13.40 -7.20 -1.02
CA VAL A 175 12.04 -7.53 -1.47
C VAL A 175 12.07 -8.15 -2.87
N LEU A 176 12.82 -7.57 -3.81
CA LEU A 176 13.01 -8.12 -5.16
C LEU A 176 13.54 -9.56 -5.11
N ALA A 177 14.59 -9.82 -4.31
CA ALA A 177 15.22 -11.13 -4.21
C ALA A 177 14.34 -12.15 -3.47
N ASN A 178 13.90 -11.81 -2.25
CA ASN A 178 13.36 -12.77 -1.29
C ASN A 178 11.83 -12.86 -1.23
N VAL A 179 11.13 -11.88 -1.84
CA VAL A 179 9.66 -11.86 -1.95
C VAL A 179 9.23 -12.07 -3.40
N LEU A 180 9.76 -11.28 -4.34
CA LEU A 180 9.46 -11.39 -5.78
C LEU A 180 10.26 -12.51 -6.48
N GLN A 181 11.19 -13.14 -5.78
CA GLN A 181 12.03 -14.23 -6.31
C GLN A 181 12.82 -13.84 -7.57
N LYS A 182 13.20 -12.55 -7.69
CA LYS A 182 14.12 -12.11 -8.73
C LYS A 182 15.45 -12.85 -8.56
N SER A 183 15.94 -13.46 -9.62
CA SER A 183 17.17 -14.27 -9.55
C SER A 183 18.35 -13.48 -8.99
N TYR A 184 19.07 -14.05 -8.03
CA TYR A 184 20.30 -13.45 -7.49
C TYR A 184 21.34 -13.18 -8.60
N LYS A 185 21.45 -14.08 -9.58
CA LYS A 185 22.33 -13.88 -10.76
C LYS A 185 21.99 -12.59 -11.50
N ARG A 186 20.71 -12.32 -11.71
CA ARG A 186 20.24 -11.10 -12.37
C ARG A 186 20.59 -9.87 -11.55
N ILE A 187 20.35 -9.90 -10.24
CA ILE A 187 20.68 -8.77 -9.36
C ILE A 187 22.19 -8.51 -9.37
N PHE A 188 23.03 -9.56 -9.28
CA PHE A 188 24.49 -9.39 -9.32
C PHE A 188 25.00 -8.89 -10.67
N ASN A 189 24.38 -9.28 -11.77
CA ASN A 189 24.66 -8.77 -13.10
C ASN A 189 24.32 -7.28 -13.23
N GLU A 190 23.17 -6.86 -12.70
CA GLU A 190 22.78 -5.44 -12.61
C GLU A 190 23.77 -4.60 -11.76
N PHE A 191 24.39 -5.19 -10.74
CA PHE A 191 25.47 -4.55 -9.98
C PHE A 191 26.76 -4.40 -10.79
N ALA A 192 27.02 -5.30 -11.74
CA ALA A 192 28.18 -5.22 -12.64
C ALA A 192 28.03 -4.14 -13.73
N GLY A 193 26.88 -3.50 -13.84
CA GLY A 193 26.59 -2.45 -14.82
C GLY A 193 25.98 -2.96 -16.12
N GLU A 194 25.72 -4.25 -16.24
CA GLU A 194 25.00 -4.85 -17.36
C GLU A 194 23.49 -4.75 -17.09
N MET A 195 22.92 -3.56 -17.34
CA MET A 195 21.47 -3.39 -17.30
C MET A 195 20.84 -3.96 -18.57
N ASP A 196 19.61 -4.43 -18.48
CA ASP A 196 18.85 -4.91 -19.65
C ASP A 196 18.83 -3.78 -20.68
N GLY A 197 19.63 -3.95 -21.75
CA GLY A 197 19.87 -2.91 -22.73
C GLY A 197 18.60 -2.53 -23.48
N SER A 198 18.02 -1.42 -23.12
CA SER A 198 17.26 -0.61 -24.05
C SER A 198 18.23 0.38 -24.71
N GLU A 199 18.38 0.35 -26.00
CA GLU A 199 19.15 1.35 -26.75
C GLU A 199 18.61 2.79 -26.53
N ASP A 200 17.39 2.94 -25.99
CA ASP A 200 16.68 4.20 -25.76
C ASP A 200 16.33 4.48 -24.28
N GLY A 201 16.60 3.58 -23.33
CA GLY A 201 16.26 3.75 -21.91
C GLY A 201 17.38 4.43 -21.15
N ALA A 202 17.11 5.57 -20.55
CA ALA A 202 17.95 6.14 -19.51
C ALA A 202 17.98 5.14 -18.34
N GLY A 203 19.06 4.36 -18.22
CA GLY A 203 19.19 3.30 -17.23
C GLY A 203 18.92 3.79 -15.82
N ASP A 204 17.83 3.36 -15.23
CA ASP A 204 17.46 3.74 -13.86
C ASP A 204 18.34 2.98 -12.85
N VAL A 205 18.45 3.51 -11.65
CA VAL A 205 19.26 2.91 -10.60
C VAL A 205 18.58 1.67 -10.03
N LYS A 206 19.36 0.64 -9.75
CA LYS A 206 18.88 -0.69 -9.32
C LYS A 206 17.88 -0.71 -8.16
N TYR A 207 17.91 0.30 -7.29
CA TYR A 207 16.98 0.42 -6.14
C TYR A 207 15.68 1.18 -6.48
N HIS A 208 15.43 1.48 -7.76
CA HIS A 208 14.15 1.96 -8.27
C HIS A 208 13.39 0.89 -9.04
N LEU A 209 14.07 -0.16 -9.50
CA LEU A 209 13.50 -1.18 -10.38
C LEU A 209 12.32 -1.91 -9.77
N GLY A 210 11.34 -2.21 -10.61
CA GLY A 210 10.22 -3.10 -10.33
C GLY A 210 10.47 -4.55 -10.74
N ALA A 211 9.56 -5.42 -10.40
CA ALA A 211 9.50 -6.81 -10.87
C ALA A 211 8.13 -7.42 -10.59
N SER A 212 7.85 -8.55 -11.25
CA SER A 212 6.69 -9.38 -10.93
C SER A 212 7.03 -10.86 -10.95
N SER A 213 6.29 -11.65 -10.19
CA SER A 213 6.40 -13.11 -10.18
C SER A 213 5.09 -13.76 -9.78
N ASP A 214 4.89 -14.98 -10.23
CA ASP A 214 3.78 -15.81 -9.78
C ASP A 214 4.24 -16.66 -8.59
N ARG A 215 3.44 -16.63 -7.54
CA ARG A 215 3.62 -17.40 -6.30
C ARG A 215 2.46 -18.35 -6.16
N GLU A 216 2.66 -19.49 -5.54
CA GLU A 216 1.62 -20.48 -5.30
C GLU A 216 1.51 -20.81 -3.82
N PHE A 217 0.28 -20.81 -3.31
CA PHE A 217 -0.04 -21.17 -1.94
C PHE A 217 -1.28 -22.07 -1.92
N ASP A 218 -1.10 -23.30 -1.41
CA ASP A 218 -2.18 -24.29 -1.30
C ASP A 218 -2.92 -24.53 -2.65
N GLY A 219 -2.15 -24.57 -3.76
CA GLY A 219 -2.69 -24.75 -5.11
C GLY A 219 -3.34 -23.50 -5.73
N ASN A 220 -3.27 -22.35 -5.06
CA ASN A 220 -3.82 -21.10 -5.57
C ASN A 220 -2.69 -20.14 -6.04
N PRO A 221 -2.62 -19.82 -7.34
CA PRO A 221 -1.62 -18.90 -7.85
C PRO A 221 -1.97 -17.45 -7.46
N VAL A 222 -0.95 -16.71 -7.04
CA VAL A 222 -1.01 -15.28 -6.70
C VAL A 222 0.06 -14.56 -7.50
N HIS A 223 -0.34 -13.63 -8.35
CA HIS A 223 0.59 -12.74 -9.04
C HIS A 223 1.04 -11.63 -8.08
N VAL A 224 2.35 -11.51 -7.84
CA VAL A 224 2.91 -10.47 -6.98
C VAL A 224 3.75 -9.54 -7.82
N SER A 225 3.52 -8.24 -7.72
CA SER A 225 4.30 -7.25 -8.46
C SER A 225 4.68 -6.06 -7.57
N LEU A 226 5.92 -5.61 -7.76
CA LEU A 226 6.48 -4.40 -7.16
C LEU A 226 6.59 -3.34 -8.25
N THR A 227 5.93 -2.21 -8.04
CA THR A 227 5.97 -1.08 -8.96
C THR A 227 7.33 -0.39 -8.87
N ASP A 228 7.92 -0.08 -10.02
CA ASP A 228 9.07 0.81 -10.13
C ASP A 228 8.69 2.23 -9.68
N ASN A 229 9.67 2.97 -9.18
CA ASN A 229 9.41 4.35 -8.74
C ASN A 229 10.70 5.16 -8.59
N PRO A 230 10.63 6.49 -8.76
CA PRO A 230 11.75 7.40 -8.52
C PRO A 230 12.08 7.53 -7.02
N SER A 231 13.13 8.31 -6.71
CA SER A 231 13.53 8.60 -5.32
C SER A 231 12.56 9.51 -4.55
N HIS A 232 11.52 10.04 -5.18
CA HIS A 232 10.51 10.88 -4.55
C HIS A 232 9.63 10.05 -3.62
N LEU A 233 9.92 10.14 -2.31
CA LEU A 233 9.27 9.32 -1.30
C LEU A 233 7.76 9.51 -1.31
N GLU A 234 7.03 8.38 -1.22
CA GLU A 234 5.58 8.29 -1.17
C GLU A 234 4.83 8.63 -2.49
N ALA A 235 5.50 9.19 -3.50
CA ALA A 235 4.85 9.54 -4.77
C ALA A 235 4.29 8.32 -5.53
N VAL A 236 4.84 7.14 -5.31
CA VAL A 236 4.35 5.87 -5.87
C VAL A 236 3.03 5.39 -5.26
N ASN A 237 2.65 5.88 -4.07
CA ASN A 237 1.48 5.37 -3.36
C ASN A 237 0.20 5.43 -4.21
N PRO A 238 -0.24 6.59 -4.71
CA PRO A 238 -1.44 6.66 -5.54
C PRO A 238 -1.30 5.90 -6.86
N VAL A 239 -0.09 5.79 -7.42
CA VAL A 239 0.17 5.01 -8.63
C VAL A 239 -0.17 3.54 -8.40
N VAL A 240 0.29 2.95 -7.29
CA VAL A 240 -0.05 1.56 -6.90
C VAL A 240 -1.53 1.38 -6.66
N LEU A 241 -2.21 2.37 -6.04
CA LEU A 241 -3.65 2.34 -5.84
C LEU A 241 -4.41 2.37 -7.17
N GLY A 242 -4.00 3.21 -8.11
CA GLY A 242 -4.54 3.26 -9.46
C GLY A 242 -4.35 1.95 -10.23
N GLN A 243 -3.14 1.38 -10.20
CA GLN A 243 -2.85 0.06 -10.77
C GLN A 243 -3.75 -1.03 -10.15
N THR A 244 -3.91 -1.01 -8.82
CA THR A 244 -4.80 -1.94 -8.12
C THR A 244 -6.24 -1.82 -8.59
N ARG A 245 -6.75 -0.60 -8.71
CA ARG A 245 -8.11 -0.33 -9.20
C ARG A 245 -8.34 -0.84 -10.61
N ALA A 246 -7.37 -0.61 -11.51
CA ALA A 246 -7.43 -1.10 -12.88
C ALA A 246 -7.40 -2.63 -12.95
N LYS A 247 -6.58 -3.30 -12.13
CA LYS A 247 -6.57 -4.76 -12.02
C LYS A 247 -7.89 -5.30 -11.47
N GLN A 248 -8.50 -4.64 -10.50
CA GLN A 248 -9.84 -4.98 -10.01
C GLN A 248 -10.91 -4.83 -11.11
N PHE A 249 -10.82 -3.78 -11.93
CA PHE A 249 -11.68 -3.62 -13.10
C PHE A 249 -11.49 -4.77 -14.09
N PHE A 250 -10.26 -5.12 -14.42
CA PHE A 250 -9.91 -6.23 -15.31
C PHE A 250 -10.46 -7.58 -14.80
N HIS A 251 -10.33 -7.86 -13.51
CA HIS A 251 -10.85 -9.07 -12.88
C HIS A 251 -12.35 -9.04 -12.56
N GLN A 252 -13.07 -7.98 -12.96
CA GLN A 252 -14.48 -7.77 -12.59
C GLN A 252 -14.70 -7.88 -11.06
N ASP A 253 -13.74 -7.41 -10.29
CA ASP A 253 -13.71 -7.50 -8.84
C ASP A 253 -14.50 -6.35 -8.17
N LYS A 254 -15.82 -6.44 -8.27
CA LYS A 254 -16.73 -5.43 -7.68
C LYS A 254 -16.62 -5.38 -6.15
N GLN A 255 -16.22 -6.47 -5.52
CA GLN A 255 -16.12 -6.59 -4.07
C GLN A 255 -14.74 -6.20 -3.52
N ARG A 256 -13.76 -5.87 -4.37
CA ARG A 256 -12.41 -5.48 -3.98
C ARG A 256 -11.66 -6.52 -3.13
N ASN A 257 -11.87 -7.78 -3.41
CA ASN A 257 -11.32 -8.91 -2.65
C ASN A 257 -10.43 -9.86 -3.46
N LYS A 258 -10.12 -9.52 -4.73
CA LYS A 258 -9.21 -10.31 -5.58
C LYS A 258 -7.83 -9.69 -5.74
N VAL A 259 -7.71 -8.37 -5.57
CA VAL A 259 -6.44 -7.64 -5.69
C VAL A 259 -6.20 -6.80 -4.45
N ILE A 260 -5.02 -6.97 -3.83
CA ILE A 260 -4.63 -6.28 -2.59
C ILE A 260 -3.46 -5.33 -2.85
N PRO A 261 -3.56 -4.04 -2.52
CA PRO A 261 -2.41 -3.15 -2.45
C PRO A 261 -1.68 -3.28 -1.11
N ILE A 262 -0.34 -3.26 -1.17
CA ILE A 262 0.56 -3.14 -0.02
C ILE A 262 1.44 -1.92 -0.26
N LEU A 263 1.50 -1.01 0.70
CA LEU A 263 2.39 0.14 0.66
C LEU A 263 3.38 0.06 1.83
N ILE A 264 4.68 0.15 1.50
CA ILE A 264 5.77 0.07 2.47
C ILE A 264 6.44 1.43 2.56
N HIS A 265 6.50 1.98 3.76
CA HIS A 265 6.88 3.35 4.05
C HIS A 265 8.10 3.44 4.97
N GLY A 266 8.84 4.54 4.90
CA GLY A 266 9.71 4.97 5.98
C GLY A 266 8.92 5.84 6.98
N ASP A 267 9.28 5.80 8.26
CA ASP A 267 8.55 6.51 9.32
C ASP A 267 8.49 8.03 9.13
N ALA A 268 9.61 8.64 8.78
CA ALA A 268 9.66 10.09 8.54
C ALA A 268 8.87 10.51 7.29
N ALA A 269 8.89 9.69 6.23
CA ALA A 269 8.16 9.96 5.00
C ALA A 269 6.64 9.79 5.20
N PHE A 270 6.22 8.73 5.90
CA PHE A 270 4.82 8.48 6.20
C PHE A 270 4.17 9.62 7.00
N ALA A 271 4.88 10.13 8.01
CA ALA A 271 4.39 11.25 8.81
C ALA A 271 4.49 12.61 8.10
N GLY A 272 5.47 12.79 7.19
CA GLY A 272 5.83 14.10 6.66
C GLY A 272 5.31 14.40 5.26
N GLN A 273 5.11 13.39 4.41
CA GLN A 273 4.67 13.60 3.03
C GLN A 273 3.14 13.67 2.94
N GLY A 274 2.61 14.84 2.54
CA GLY A 274 1.16 15.09 2.45
C GLY A 274 0.40 14.09 1.58
N ILE A 275 1.03 13.54 0.55
CA ILE A 275 0.43 12.55 -0.35
C ILE A 275 -0.03 11.27 0.40
N VAL A 276 0.56 10.95 1.54
CA VAL A 276 0.11 9.82 2.39
C VAL A 276 -1.29 10.09 2.92
N ALA A 277 -1.52 11.30 3.48
CA ALA A 277 -2.84 11.71 3.96
C ALA A 277 -3.85 11.79 2.81
N GLU A 278 -3.44 12.25 1.63
CA GLU A 278 -4.29 12.26 0.44
C GLU A 278 -4.70 10.84 0.01
N CYS A 279 -3.80 9.86 0.06
CA CYS A 279 -4.13 8.46 -0.22
C CYS A 279 -5.14 7.89 0.79
N PHE A 280 -5.02 8.21 2.08
CA PHE A 280 -6.03 7.84 3.06
C PHE A 280 -7.37 8.52 2.79
N ALA A 281 -7.37 9.82 2.46
CA ALA A 281 -8.59 10.56 2.16
C ALA A 281 -9.36 9.96 0.96
N MET A 282 -8.67 9.42 -0.05
CA MET A 282 -9.32 8.80 -1.20
C MET A 282 -9.77 7.36 -0.98
N SER A 283 -9.27 6.66 0.04
CA SER A 283 -9.40 5.20 0.18
C SER A 283 -10.85 4.71 0.27
N GLY A 284 -11.75 5.51 0.85
CA GLY A 284 -13.19 5.22 0.97
C GLY A 284 -14.06 5.78 -0.16
N LEU A 285 -13.50 6.57 -1.08
CA LEU A 285 -14.29 7.25 -2.11
C LEU A 285 -14.66 6.33 -3.27
N PRO A 286 -15.91 6.36 -3.78
CA PRO A 286 -16.38 5.42 -4.80
C PRO A 286 -15.50 5.33 -6.04
N GLY A 287 -14.95 6.46 -6.52
CA GLY A 287 -14.07 6.53 -7.69
C GLY A 287 -12.68 5.96 -7.49
N HIS A 288 -12.19 5.88 -6.23
CA HIS A 288 -10.80 5.56 -5.89
C HIS A 288 -10.64 4.35 -4.96
N ASN A 289 -11.72 3.87 -4.36
CA ASN A 289 -11.70 2.77 -3.40
C ASN A 289 -11.10 1.49 -4.02
N THR A 290 -10.12 0.90 -3.33
CA THR A 290 -9.47 -0.37 -3.67
C THR A 290 -9.80 -1.50 -2.69
N GLY A 291 -10.70 -1.26 -1.73
CA GLY A 291 -11.03 -2.22 -0.67
C GLY A 291 -10.01 -2.26 0.45
N GLY A 292 -9.35 -1.12 0.70
CA GLY A 292 -8.35 -0.94 1.73
C GLY A 292 -6.95 -1.41 1.34
N THR A 293 -5.97 -0.77 1.94
CA THR A 293 -4.53 -0.98 1.77
C THR A 293 -3.92 -1.52 3.04
N ILE A 294 -2.96 -2.43 2.92
CA ILE A 294 -2.10 -2.81 4.04
C ILE A 294 -0.87 -1.90 3.98
N HIS A 295 -0.79 -0.97 4.94
CA HIS A 295 0.36 -0.09 5.10
C HIS A 295 1.36 -0.71 6.08
N ILE A 296 2.64 -0.74 5.70
CA ILE A 296 3.73 -1.21 6.58
C ILE A 296 4.74 -0.09 6.70
N ILE A 297 4.90 0.46 7.89
CA ILE A 297 5.91 1.46 8.18
C ILE A 297 7.16 0.73 8.68
N VAL A 298 8.24 0.75 7.91
CA VAL A 298 9.55 0.30 8.38
C VAL A 298 10.14 1.42 9.22
N ASN A 299 9.74 1.45 10.49
CA ASN A 299 10.05 2.51 11.43
C ASN A 299 11.43 2.29 12.06
N ASN A 300 12.44 2.76 11.38
CA ASN A 300 13.83 2.67 11.89
C ASN A 300 14.21 3.83 12.83
N GLN A 301 13.24 4.64 13.24
CA GLN A 301 13.36 5.69 14.24
C GLN A 301 14.32 6.84 13.86
N ILE A 302 14.54 7.03 12.56
CA ILE A 302 15.38 8.10 12.04
C ILE A 302 15.02 8.45 10.58
N GLY A 303 14.88 9.74 10.27
CA GLY A 303 14.73 10.24 8.91
C GLY A 303 16.05 10.82 8.39
N PHE A 304 16.80 10.07 7.61
CA PHE A 304 18.16 10.40 7.17
C PHE A 304 19.09 10.67 8.39
N THR A 305 19.16 11.91 8.87
CA THR A 305 19.91 12.34 10.07
C THR A 305 19.00 12.96 11.14
N THR A 306 17.69 13.01 10.88
CA THR A 306 16.71 13.68 11.74
C THR A 306 16.05 12.69 12.70
N SER A 307 16.16 12.94 14.00
CA SER A 307 15.51 12.13 15.01
C SER A 307 14.00 12.41 15.09
N PRO A 308 13.17 11.46 15.57
CA PRO A 308 11.71 11.57 15.60
C PRO A 308 11.15 12.86 16.20
N ARG A 309 11.77 13.35 17.28
CA ARG A 309 11.36 14.59 17.97
C ARG A 309 11.41 15.86 17.10
N PHE A 310 12.16 15.81 15.99
CA PHE A 310 12.24 16.91 15.02
C PHE A 310 11.53 16.59 13.71
N ALA A 311 11.06 15.36 13.54
CA ALA A 311 10.44 14.88 12.32
C ALA A 311 8.91 14.88 12.38
N ARG A 312 8.33 14.77 13.57
CA ARG A 312 6.86 14.74 13.75
C ARG A 312 6.44 15.23 15.12
N SER A 313 5.22 15.73 15.22
CA SER A 313 4.59 16.17 16.48
C SER A 313 3.83 15.05 17.19
N SER A 314 3.41 14.03 16.45
CA SER A 314 2.65 12.90 16.99
C SER A 314 3.57 11.86 17.67
N PRO A 315 3.08 11.08 18.63
CA PRO A 315 3.82 9.98 19.25
C PRO A 315 4.34 8.96 18.24
N TYR A 316 3.50 8.60 17.28
CA TYR A 316 3.82 7.61 16.25
C TYR A 316 3.69 8.19 14.83
N PRO A 317 4.48 7.72 13.87
CA PRO A 317 4.31 8.11 12.47
C PRO A 317 2.95 7.65 11.92
N SER A 318 2.42 6.55 12.44
CA SER A 318 1.17 5.91 12.06
C SER A 318 -0.10 6.70 12.42
N ASP A 319 0.01 7.76 13.22
CA ASP A 319 -1.14 8.57 13.66
C ASP A 319 -1.92 9.19 12.47
N VAL A 320 -1.30 9.36 11.32
CA VAL A 320 -1.96 9.78 10.07
C VAL A 320 -3.11 8.83 9.68
N GLY A 321 -2.98 7.53 9.94
CA GLY A 321 -4.01 6.53 9.62
C GLY A 321 -5.30 6.69 10.44
N LYS A 322 -5.24 7.38 11.56
CA LYS A 322 -6.42 7.62 12.42
C LYS A 322 -7.49 8.50 11.74
N MET A 323 -7.12 9.30 10.74
CA MET A 323 -8.08 10.16 10.02
C MET A 323 -9.17 9.37 9.28
N VAL A 324 -8.96 8.09 9.00
CA VAL A 324 -9.91 7.20 8.32
C VAL A 324 -10.31 6.00 9.18
N ASP A 325 -10.12 6.10 10.49
CA ASP A 325 -10.42 5.02 11.44
C ASP A 325 -9.63 3.71 11.18
N ALA A 326 -8.46 3.78 10.55
CA ALA A 326 -7.64 2.61 10.30
C ALA A 326 -7.07 2.05 11.62
N PRO A 327 -7.21 0.76 11.94
CA PRO A 327 -6.53 0.17 13.08
C PRO A 327 -5.01 0.21 12.87
N ILE A 328 -4.29 0.41 13.97
CA ILE A 328 -2.83 0.49 13.97
C ILE A 328 -2.28 -0.61 14.87
N ILE A 329 -1.28 -1.33 14.36
CA ILE A 329 -0.59 -2.38 15.09
C ILE A 329 0.90 -2.03 15.12
N HIS A 330 1.38 -1.63 16.29
CA HIS A 330 2.82 -1.43 16.53
C HIS A 330 3.46 -2.75 16.90
N VAL A 331 4.62 -3.05 16.35
CA VAL A 331 5.30 -4.32 16.65
C VAL A 331 6.81 -4.16 16.68
N ASN A 332 7.44 -4.84 17.64
CA ASN A 332 8.89 -4.90 17.76
C ASN A 332 9.49 -5.75 16.63
N GLY A 333 10.34 -5.15 15.80
CA GLY A 333 10.99 -5.79 14.66
C GLY A 333 11.92 -6.94 15.01
N ASP A 334 12.44 -7.00 16.23
CA ASP A 334 13.30 -8.09 16.71
C ASP A 334 12.53 -9.31 17.23
N ASP A 335 11.19 -9.24 17.27
CA ASP A 335 10.34 -10.41 17.52
C ASP A 335 9.60 -10.82 16.23
N PRO A 336 10.21 -11.64 15.36
CA PRO A 336 9.63 -11.99 14.07
C PRO A 336 8.34 -12.81 14.18
N GLU A 337 8.13 -13.56 15.26
CA GLU A 337 6.85 -14.23 15.52
C GLU A 337 5.74 -13.20 15.81
N ALA A 338 6.04 -12.17 16.60
CA ALA A 338 5.11 -11.09 16.86
C ALA A 338 4.79 -10.30 15.57
N VAL A 339 5.80 -10.05 14.71
CA VAL A 339 5.62 -9.38 13.42
C VAL A 339 4.70 -10.19 12.50
N VAL A 340 4.94 -11.48 12.34
CA VAL A 340 4.11 -12.36 11.50
C VAL A 340 2.67 -12.45 12.05
N TYR A 341 2.50 -12.45 13.37
CA TYR A 341 1.17 -12.45 13.99
C TYR A 341 0.43 -11.12 13.80
N ALA A 342 1.10 -9.98 14.00
CA ALA A 342 0.56 -8.66 13.74
C ALA A 342 0.09 -8.52 12.27
N THR A 343 0.93 -8.98 11.36
CA THR A 343 0.65 -8.99 9.92
C THR A 343 -0.55 -9.87 9.56
N ARG A 344 -0.70 -10.99 10.23
CA ARG A 344 -1.87 -11.87 10.07
C ARG A 344 -3.15 -11.15 10.47
N ILE A 345 -3.19 -10.49 11.63
CA ILE A 345 -4.37 -9.72 12.08
C ILE A 345 -4.71 -8.62 11.09
N ALA A 346 -3.71 -7.86 10.64
CA ALA A 346 -3.88 -6.79 9.66
C ALA A 346 -4.48 -7.30 8.35
N THR A 347 -3.96 -8.41 7.83
CA THR A 347 -4.47 -9.01 6.59
C THR A 347 -5.90 -9.52 6.74
N GLU A 348 -6.20 -10.21 7.85
CA GLU A 348 -7.55 -10.69 8.17
C GLU A 348 -8.56 -9.51 8.29
N PHE A 349 -8.15 -8.41 8.91
CA PHE A 349 -8.99 -7.19 9.02
C PHE A 349 -9.29 -6.60 7.64
N ARG A 350 -8.25 -6.37 6.82
CA ARG A 350 -8.40 -5.85 5.45
C ARG A 350 -9.33 -6.71 4.61
N LEU A 351 -9.15 -8.03 4.64
CA LEU A 351 -9.95 -8.97 3.86
C LEU A 351 -11.41 -9.02 4.31
N LYS A 352 -11.65 -8.85 5.60
CA LYS A 352 -13.00 -8.92 6.16
C LYS A 352 -13.80 -7.64 5.96
N PHE A 353 -13.16 -6.48 6.10
CA PHE A 353 -13.86 -5.19 6.15
C PHE A 353 -13.60 -4.30 4.94
N ASN A 354 -12.67 -4.69 4.06
CA ASN A 354 -12.25 -3.85 2.93
C ASN A 354 -11.84 -2.43 3.35
N ARG A 355 -11.04 -2.34 4.42
CA ARG A 355 -10.56 -1.09 5.03
C ARG A 355 -9.05 -1.09 5.14
N ASP A 356 -8.49 0.11 5.21
CA ASP A 356 -7.06 0.31 5.47
C ASP A 356 -6.67 -0.21 6.84
N VAL A 357 -5.42 -0.65 6.95
CA VAL A 357 -4.80 -1.07 8.20
C VAL A 357 -3.33 -0.68 8.19
N VAL A 358 -2.80 -0.25 9.32
CA VAL A 358 -1.41 0.18 9.45
C VAL A 358 -0.65 -0.74 10.39
N ILE A 359 0.51 -1.22 9.94
CA ILE A 359 1.49 -1.94 10.74
C ILE A 359 2.69 -1.02 10.92
N ASP A 360 2.99 -0.63 12.14
CA ASP A 360 4.17 0.14 12.50
C ASP A 360 5.25 -0.82 13.01
N LEU A 361 6.13 -1.25 12.09
CA LEU A 361 7.23 -2.17 12.35
C LEU A 361 8.40 -1.39 12.93
N ILE A 362 8.49 -1.32 14.25
CA ILE A 362 9.53 -0.56 14.96
C ILE A 362 10.82 -1.38 14.96
N CYS A 363 11.82 -0.84 14.31
CA CYS A 363 13.12 -1.46 14.08
C CYS A 363 14.24 -0.43 14.20
N TYR A 364 15.38 -0.69 13.63
CA TYR A 364 16.50 0.24 13.54
C TYR A 364 17.19 0.12 12.20
N ARG A 365 18.01 1.10 11.87
CA ARG A 365 18.86 1.10 10.68
C ARG A 365 20.30 0.82 11.10
N ARG A 366 20.85 -0.33 10.74
CA ARG A 366 22.17 -0.77 11.21
C ARG A 366 23.32 0.08 10.68
N PHE A 367 23.24 0.51 9.44
CA PHE A 367 24.25 1.34 8.79
C PHE A 367 23.76 2.78 8.58
N GLY A 368 24.50 3.62 7.85
CA GLY A 368 24.09 4.97 7.48
C GLY A 368 22.85 5.01 6.60
N HIS A 369 22.46 6.21 6.18
CA HIS A 369 21.33 6.36 5.24
C HIS A 369 21.58 5.59 3.94
N ASN A 370 22.81 5.68 3.46
CA ASN A 370 23.36 4.81 2.42
C ASN A 370 24.71 4.26 2.92
N GLU A 371 25.32 3.37 2.13
CA GLU A 371 26.50 2.62 2.52
C GLU A 371 27.79 3.46 2.59
N GLY A 372 27.77 4.70 2.10
CA GLY A 372 28.87 5.67 2.20
C GLY A 372 28.70 6.68 3.34
N ASP A 373 27.61 6.59 4.13
CA ASP A 373 27.28 7.53 5.19
C ASP A 373 27.70 7.00 6.56
N GLU A 374 28.33 7.88 7.39
CA GLU A 374 28.70 7.55 8.79
C GLU A 374 27.68 8.15 9.77
N PRO A 375 26.72 7.36 10.26
CA PRO A 375 25.59 7.88 11.01
C PRO A 375 25.94 8.31 12.44
N SER A 376 27.11 7.92 12.98
CA SER A 376 27.53 8.34 14.31
C SER A 376 27.89 9.82 14.39
N PHE A 377 28.09 10.51 13.26
CA PHE A 377 28.30 11.95 13.25
C PHE A 377 27.10 12.72 13.82
N THR A 378 25.90 12.23 13.63
CA THR A 378 24.66 12.89 14.05
C THR A 378 23.93 12.14 15.17
N GLN A 379 24.01 10.81 15.24
CA GLN A 379 23.36 9.96 16.25
C GLN A 379 24.35 9.06 17.00
N PRO A 380 25.32 9.61 17.73
CA PRO A 380 26.40 8.81 18.36
C PRO A 380 25.86 7.80 19.38
N LEU A 381 24.90 8.18 20.21
CA LEU A 381 24.34 7.30 21.25
C LEU A 381 23.52 6.14 20.66
N MET A 382 22.70 6.44 19.68
CA MET A 382 21.88 5.43 18.98
C MET A 382 22.80 4.40 18.30
N TYR A 383 23.79 4.85 17.55
CA TYR A 383 24.70 3.94 16.83
C TYR A 383 25.70 3.22 17.74
N LYS A 384 26.05 3.79 18.89
CA LYS A 384 26.77 3.03 19.93
C LYS A 384 25.96 1.82 20.39
N LYS A 385 24.64 1.99 20.59
CA LYS A 385 23.73 0.90 20.98
C LYS A 385 23.53 -0.09 19.84
N ILE A 386 23.31 0.37 18.62
CA ILE A 386 23.12 -0.47 17.42
C ILE A 386 24.36 -1.37 17.18
N ARG A 387 25.58 -0.84 17.31
CA ARG A 387 26.81 -1.62 17.11
C ARG A 387 26.95 -2.78 18.09
N SER A 388 26.47 -2.65 19.32
CA SER A 388 26.47 -3.71 20.34
C SER A 388 25.23 -4.61 20.28
N HIS A 389 24.21 -4.22 19.51
CA HIS A 389 22.95 -4.95 19.44
C HIS A 389 23.08 -6.19 18.53
N PRO A 390 22.66 -7.38 18.98
CA PRO A 390 22.70 -8.58 18.15
C PRO A 390 21.75 -8.46 16.95
N SER A 391 22.00 -9.22 15.89
CA SER A 391 21.10 -9.25 14.75
C SER A 391 19.82 -10.06 15.05
N THR A 392 18.76 -9.78 14.30
CA THR A 392 17.47 -10.48 14.45
C THR A 392 17.60 -12.00 14.29
N ILE A 393 18.44 -12.48 13.36
CA ILE A 393 18.76 -13.93 13.25
C ILE A 393 19.36 -14.47 14.53
N LYS A 394 20.31 -13.75 15.12
CA LYS A 394 20.96 -14.21 16.33
C LYS A 394 19.96 -14.31 17.49
N ILE A 395 19.15 -13.26 17.68
CA ILE A 395 18.10 -13.21 18.71
C ILE A 395 17.11 -14.37 18.52
N TYR A 396 16.59 -14.52 17.31
CA TYR A 396 15.58 -15.52 17.03
C TYR A 396 16.15 -16.94 17.02
N GLY A 397 17.34 -17.14 16.45
CA GLY A 397 18.04 -18.42 16.44
C GLY A 397 18.34 -18.92 17.85
N GLU A 398 18.86 -18.06 18.75
CA GLU A 398 19.08 -18.41 20.16
C GLU A 398 17.77 -18.77 20.87
N LYS A 399 16.67 -18.06 20.60
CA LYS A 399 15.33 -18.42 21.09
C LYS A 399 14.94 -19.83 20.66
N LEU A 400 15.10 -20.19 19.39
CA LEU A 400 14.72 -21.49 18.86
C LEU A 400 15.60 -22.65 19.37
N VAL A 401 16.89 -22.37 19.60
CA VAL A 401 17.81 -23.32 20.25
C VAL A 401 17.40 -23.55 21.70
N ASN A 402 17.09 -22.51 22.45
CA ASN A 402 16.64 -22.59 23.85
C ASN A 402 15.27 -23.32 23.97
N GLU A 403 14.42 -23.22 22.96
CA GLU A 403 13.16 -23.98 22.86
C GLU A 403 13.38 -25.46 22.47
N GLY A 404 14.62 -25.86 22.17
CA GLY A 404 14.96 -27.24 21.78
C GLY A 404 14.49 -27.63 20.37
N LEU A 405 14.18 -26.66 19.51
CA LEU A 405 13.70 -26.92 18.15
C LEU A 405 14.85 -27.19 17.17
N PHE A 406 15.99 -26.57 17.39
CA PHE A 406 17.22 -26.66 16.58
C PHE A 406 18.43 -26.71 17.49
N THR A 407 19.53 -27.28 17.00
CA THR A 407 20.84 -27.14 17.62
C THR A 407 21.55 -25.87 17.08
N LYS A 408 22.54 -25.39 17.79
CA LYS A 408 23.39 -24.30 17.30
C LYS A 408 24.07 -24.67 15.97
N GLN A 409 24.49 -25.94 15.86
CA GLN A 409 25.12 -26.45 14.63
C GLN A 409 24.16 -26.42 13.44
N ASP A 410 22.87 -26.78 13.64
CA ASP A 410 21.85 -26.70 12.59
C ASP A 410 21.66 -25.25 12.10
N LEU A 411 21.64 -24.29 13.02
CA LEU A 411 21.51 -22.87 12.69
C LEU A 411 22.73 -22.38 11.89
N ASP A 412 23.94 -22.64 12.39
CA ASP A 412 25.18 -22.23 11.75
C ASP A 412 25.29 -22.87 10.33
N GLN A 413 24.90 -24.11 10.19
CA GLN A 413 24.91 -24.79 8.90
C GLN A 413 23.95 -24.16 7.90
N GLN A 414 22.72 -23.83 8.29
CA GLN A 414 21.75 -23.14 7.40
C GLN A 414 22.27 -21.79 6.91
N ILE A 415 22.95 -21.03 7.78
CA ILE A 415 23.57 -19.75 7.41
C ILE A 415 24.70 -19.96 6.40
N ILE A 416 25.56 -20.98 6.62
CA ILE A 416 26.65 -21.32 5.72
C ILE A 416 26.11 -21.78 4.36
N ASP A 417 25.10 -22.64 4.34
CA ASP A 417 24.49 -23.15 3.11
C ASP A 417 23.92 -22.02 2.26
N PHE A 418 23.24 -21.05 2.88
CA PHE A 418 22.73 -19.90 2.16
C PHE A 418 23.85 -19.00 1.61
N LYS A 419 24.92 -18.79 2.38
CA LYS A 419 26.11 -18.05 1.92
C LYS A 419 26.74 -18.74 0.70
N ASN A 420 26.89 -20.07 0.77
CA ASN A 420 27.45 -20.86 -0.34
C ASN A 420 26.57 -20.75 -1.60
N LEU A 421 25.24 -20.76 -1.43
CA LEU A 421 24.29 -20.51 -2.51
C LEU A 421 24.56 -19.15 -3.18
N LEU A 422 24.71 -18.09 -2.38
CA LEU A 422 24.97 -16.75 -2.92
C LEU A 422 26.32 -16.66 -3.60
N ASP A 423 27.38 -17.29 -3.05
CA ASP A 423 28.70 -17.34 -3.68
C ASP A 423 28.66 -18.07 -5.03
N ASP A 424 27.88 -19.14 -5.15
CA ASP A 424 27.67 -19.85 -6.43
C ASP A 424 26.91 -18.98 -7.42
N GLN A 425 25.79 -18.36 -7.01
CA GLN A 425 25.02 -17.46 -7.86
C GLN A 425 25.85 -16.26 -8.35
N PHE A 426 26.74 -15.75 -7.50
CA PHE A 426 27.64 -14.64 -7.85
C PHE A 426 28.68 -15.05 -8.90
N LYS A 427 29.31 -16.23 -8.75
CA LYS A 427 30.26 -16.75 -9.75
C LYS A 427 29.61 -16.91 -11.13
N ASN A 428 28.36 -17.38 -11.14
CA ASN A 428 27.61 -17.65 -12.36
C ASN A 428 26.84 -16.42 -12.89
N ALA A 429 26.96 -15.25 -12.27
CA ALA A 429 26.27 -14.04 -12.70
C ALA A 429 26.80 -13.48 -14.02
N LYS A 430 28.11 -13.66 -14.31
CA LYS A 430 28.77 -13.17 -15.54
C LYS A 430 28.21 -13.81 -16.82
N ASP A 431 27.65 -15.03 -16.69
CA ASP A 431 27.06 -15.75 -17.82
C ASP A 431 25.57 -15.47 -18.01
N TYR A 432 24.99 -14.63 -17.15
CA TYR A 432 23.58 -14.28 -17.22
C TYR A 432 23.31 -13.37 -18.41
N LYS A 433 22.46 -13.83 -19.34
CA LYS A 433 21.95 -13.02 -20.44
C LYS A 433 20.53 -12.57 -20.10
N PRO A 434 20.29 -11.26 -19.98
CA PRO A 434 18.95 -10.73 -19.75
C PRO A 434 18.01 -11.15 -20.88
N LYS A 435 16.81 -11.60 -20.52
CA LYS A 435 15.72 -11.77 -21.48
C LYS A 435 14.92 -10.47 -21.49
N ILE A 436 15.02 -9.74 -22.57
CA ILE A 436 14.21 -8.53 -22.78
C ILE A 436 12.76 -8.97 -22.94
N ARG A 437 11.90 -8.52 -22.05
CA ARG A 437 10.46 -8.77 -22.11
C ARG A 437 9.74 -7.43 -22.18
N TRP A 438 9.58 -6.93 -23.41
CA TRP A 438 8.85 -5.73 -23.70
C TRP A 438 7.38 -6.07 -23.97
N PHE A 439 6.44 -5.26 -23.47
CA PHE A 439 5.02 -5.39 -23.73
C PHE A 439 4.44 -6.80 -23.44
N GLU A 440 4.43 -7.19 -22.17
CA GLU A 440 3.73 -8.39 -21.72
C GLU A 440 2.27 -8.08 -21.30
N GLY A 441 1.43 -9.10 -21.22
CA GLY A 441 0.05 -9.00 -20.75
C GLY A 441 -0.83 -8.16 -21.67
N THR A 442 -1.56 -7.19 -21.11
CA THR A 442 -2.51 -6.34 -21.85
C THR A 442 -1.85 -5.44 -22.88
N TRP A 443 -0.57 -5.10 -22.70
CA TRP A 443 0.23 -4.28 -23.63
C TRP A 443 0.78 -5.04 -24.82
N SER A 444 0.78 -6.38 -24.82
CA SER A 444 1.42 -7.22 -25.87
C SER A 444 0.92 -6.96 -27.30
N ARG A 445 -0.27 -6.41 -27.46
CA ARG A 445 -0.87 -6.08 -28.77
C ARG A 445 -0.53 -4.67 -29.26
N TYR A 446 0.05 -3.82 -28.42
CA TYR A 446 0.43 -2.46 -28.79
C TYR A 446 1.88 -2.44 -29.27
N LYS A 447 2.17 -1.54 -30.19
CA LYS A 447 3.52 -1.31 -30.72
C LYS A 447 3.75 0.20 -30.82
N PRO A 448 4.99 0.67 -30.59
CA PRO A 448 5.32 2.07 -30.86
C PRO A 448 5.09 2.40 -32.34
N GLU A 449 4.49 3.57 -32.59
CA GLU A 449 4.33 4.08 -33.95
C GLU A 449 5.69 4.48 -34.54
N ARG A 450 6.07 3.86 -35.65
CA ARG A 450 7.37 4.09 -36.31
C ARG A 450 7.26 4.86 -37.64
N GLY A 451 6.07 5.30 -38.02
CA GLY A 451 5.79 6.01 -39.28
C GLY A 451 6.09 7.51 -39.22
N LYS A 452 6.08 8.15 -40.39
CA LYS A 452 6.15 9.62 -40.50
C LYS A 452 4.83 10.30 -40.13
N ASP A 453 3.69 9.62 -40.35
CA ASP A 453 2.37 10.07 -39.97
C ASP A 453 1.95 9.43 -38.64
N LYS A 454 2.16 10.17 -37.56
CA LYS A 454 1.85 9.74 -36.19
C LYS A 454 0.42 10.07 -35.76
N ARG A 455 -0.38 10.73 -36.60
CA ARG A 455 -1.69 11.24 -36.19
C ARG A 455 -2.83 10.29 -36.52
N GLY A 456 -2.73 9.49 -37.57
CA GLY A 456 -3.79 8.60 -38.02
C GLY A 456 -5.05 9.35 -38.50
N VAL A 457 -6.11 8.59 -38.82
CA VAL A 457 -7.43 9.12 -39.14
C VAL A 457 -8.29 9.11 -37.88
N THR A 458 -8.68 10.28 -37.38
CA THR A 458 -9.43 10.46 -36.13
C THR A 458 -10.89 10.86 -36.34
N GLY A 459 -11.34 11.00 -37.58
CA GLY A 459 -12.73 11.33 -37.90
C GLY A 459 -13.68 10.15 -37.67
N SER A 460 -14.90 10.45 -37.21
CA SER A 460 -15.99 9.47 -37.05
C SER A 460 -17.10 9.74 -38.06
N ASP A 461 -17.82 8.70 -38.48
CA ASP A 461 -18.92 8.80 -39.42
C ASP A 461 -20.05 9.69 -38.85
N LEU A 462 -20.58 10.59 -39.67
CA LEU A 462 -21.70 11.49 -39.31
C LEU A 462 -22.94 10.75 -38.82
N LYS A 463 -23.20 9.55 -39.34
CA LYS A 463 -24.35 8.74 -38.89
C LYS A 463 -24.16 8.28 -37.45
N ILE A 464 -22.91 7.92 -37.08
CA ILE A 464 -22.55 7.54 -35.69
C ILE A 464 -22.71 8.75 -34.77
N LEU A 465 -22.18 9.90 -35.16
CA LEU A 465 -22.27 11.15 -34.37
C LEU A 465 -23.72 11.59 -34.17
N ASN A 466 -24.53 11.56 -35.22
CA ASN A 466 -25.96 11.88 -35.13
C ASN A 466 -26.73 10.89 -34.23
N ASN A 467 -26.45 9.60 -34.32
CA ASN A 467 -27.06 8.62 -33.44
C ASN A 467 -26.69 8.85 -31.98
N ILE A 468 -25.42 9.14 -31.70
CA ILE A 468 -24.96 9.52 -30.36
C ILE A 468 -25.72 10.75 -29.87
N SER A 469 -25.78 11.81 -30.68
CA SER A 469 -26.51 13.03 -30.37
C SER A 469 -27.98 12.79 -30.03
N ASP A 470 -28.64 11.96 -30.80
CA ASP A 470 -30.06 11.62 -30.58
C ASP A 470 -30.28 10.91 -29.24
N ARG A 471 -29.31 10.15 -28.78
CA ARG A 471 -29.38 9.42 -27.51
C ARG A 471 -29.01 10.23 -26.29
N ILE A 472 -27.92 11.02 -26.35
CA ILE A 472 -27.43 11.77 -25.19
C ILE A 472 -28.22 13.05 -24.89
N HIS A 473 -29.02 13.57 -25.86
CA HIS A 473 -29.81 14.79 -25.67
C HIS A 473 -31.32 14.52 -25.50
N VAL A 474 -31.71 13.27 -25.42
CA VAL A 474 -33.08 12.84 -25.09
C VAL A 474 -33.09 12.12 -23.75
N PHE A 475 -33.87 12.57 -22.82
CA PHE A 475 -33.92 12.02 -21.46
C PHE A 475 -35.22 11.27 -21.24
N PRO A 476 -35.21 10.22 -20.39
CA PRO A 476 -36.44 9.59 -19.91
C PRO A 476 -37.36 10.62 -19.22
N THR A 477 -38.65 10.55 -19.50
CA THR A 477 -39.64 11.53 -19.01
C THR A 477 -39.81 11.52 -17.47
N ASP A 478 -39.43 10.40 -16.81
CA ASP A 478 -39.41 10.26 -15.35
C ASP A 478 -38.22 11.00 -14.70
N LYS A 479 -37.24 11.47 -15.49
CA LYS A 479 -36.10 12.25 -15.01
C LYS A 479 -36.43 13.74 -15.03
N ASN A 480 -36.85 14.26 -13.90
CA ASN A 480 -37.13 15.70 -13.73
C ASN A 480 -35.86 16.52 -13.76
N ILE A 481 -35.33 16.79 -14.96
CA ILE A 481 -34.07 17.54 -15.14
C ILE A 481 -34.38 19.05 -15.06
N HIS A 482 -33.44 19.82 -14.51
CA HIS A 482 -33.57 21.27 -14.39
C HIS A 482 -33.80 21.92 -15.77
N LYS A 483 -34.78 22.83 -15.86
CA LYS A 483 -35.21 23.45 -17.12
C LYS A 483 -34.10 24.10 -17.95
N THR A 484 -33.15 24.77 -17.27
CA THR A 484 -31.99 25.39 -17.95
C THR A 484 -31.10 24.33 -18.60
N ILE A 485 -30.86 23.21 -17.93
CA ILE A 485 -30.06 22.10 -18.46
C ILE A 485 -30.75 21.48 -19.68
N THR A 486 -32.06 21.27 -19.60
CA THR A 486 -32.85 20.79 -20.76
C THR A 486 -32.66 21.69 -21.98
N LYS A 487 -32.75 23.02 -21.79
CA LYS A 487 -32.51 23.98 -22.88
C LYS A 487 -31.10 23.93 -23.46
N ILE A 488 -30.07 23.75 -22.59
CA ILE A 488 -28.67 23.59 -23.04
C ILE A 488 -28.56 22.35 -23.94
N MET A 489 -29.15 21.23 -23.54
CA MET A 489 -29.09 19.98 -24.30
C MET A 489 -29.85 20.06 -25.60
N GLU A 490 -31.03 20.71 -25.63
CA GLU A 490 -31.79 20.99 -26.85
C GLU A 490 -30.97 21.84 -27.83
N ASN A 491 -30.27 22.88 -27.32
CA ASN A 491 -29.41 23.73 -28.15
C ASN A 491 -28.22 22.96 -28.73
N ARG A 492 -27.56 22.09 -27.94
CA ARG A 492 -26.48 21.22 -28.42
C ARG A 492 -26.96 20.28 -29.54
N LYS A 493 -28.13 19.66 -29.38
CA LYS A 493 -28.72 18.83 -30.41
C LYS A 493 -28.97 19.62 -31.68
N LYS A 494 -29.47 20.86 -31.57
CA LYS A 494 -29.71 21.76 -32.70
C LYS A 494 -28.39 22.08 -33.44
N THR A 495 -27.32 22.49 -32.73
CA THR A 495 -26.02 22.83 -33.36
C THR A 495 -25.38 21.64 -34.08
N ILE A 496 -25.56 20.42 -33.55
CA ILE A 496 -25.07 19.20 -34.20
C ILE A 496 -25.86 18.96 -35.52
N ASN A 497 -27.19 19.09 -35.50
CA ASN A 497 -28.02 18.92 -36.68
C ASN A 497 -27.72 19.98 -37.76
N GLU A 498 -27.39 21.19 -37.36
CA GLU A 498 -27.01 22.30 -38.27
C GLU A 498 -25.55 22.17 -38.74
N GLY A 499 -24.73 21.33 -38.10
CA GLY A 499 -23.32 21.16 -38.43
C GLY A 499 -22.47 22.40 -38.16
N SER A 500 -22.96 23.34 -37.31
CA SER A 500 -22.28 24.59 -37.01
C SER A 500 -22.53 25.03 -35.57
N GLY A 501 -21.62 25.85 -35.01
CA GLY A 501 -21.73 26.35 -33.64
C GLY A 501 -21.55 25.30 -32.56
N ILE A 502 -20.83 24.21 -32.83
CA ILE A 502 -20.56 23.12 -31.89
C ILE A 502 -19.51 23.64 -30.91
N ASP A 503 -19.87 23.70 -29.63
CA ASP A 503 -18.97 24.09 -28.56
C ASP A 503 -18.05 22.93 -28.13
N TRP A 504 -17.03 23.25 -27.31
CA TRP A 504 -16.06 22.25 -26.84
C TRP A 504 -16.70 21.09 -26.09
N ALA A 505 -17.62 21.36 -25.17
CA ALA A 505 -18.27 20.33 -24.38
C ALA A 505 -19.16 19.39 -25.21
N THR A 506 -19.78 19.93 -26.25
CA THR A 506 -20.55 19.16 -27.23
C THR A 506 -19.65 18.25 -28.05
N ALA A 507 -18.52 18.79 -28.56
CA ALA A 507 -17.53 18.00 -29.30
C ALA A 507 -16.90 16.91 -28.42
N GLU A 508 -16.56 17.22 -27.18
CA GLU A 508 -16.06 16.26 -26.17
C GLU A 508 -17.07 15.10 -25.96
N SER A 509 -18.34 15.44 -25.78
CA SER A 509 -19.38 14.43 -25.55
C SER A 509 -19.56 13.50 -26.76
N LEU A 510 -19.45 14.02 -27.99
CA LEU A 510 -19.49 13.21 -29.21
C LEU A 510 -18.25 12.32 -29.34
N ALA A 511 -17.05 12.83 -29.01
CA ALA A 511 -15.81 12.07 -29.03
C ALA A 511 -15.83 10.93 -28.01
N PHE A 512 -16.25 11.19 -26.78
CA PHE A 512 -16.42 10.14 -25.77
C PHE A 512 -17.47 9.11 -26.19
N GLY A 513 -18.61 9.59 -26.71
CA GLY A 513 -19.68 8.72 -27.20
C GLY A 513 -19.22 7.79 -28.32
N SER A 514 -18.40 8.26 -29.27
CA SER A 514 -17.85 7.42 -30.34
C SER A 514 -16.92 6.33 -29.79
N LEU A 515 -16.03 6.66 -28.88
CA LEU A 515 -15.16 5.67 -28.23
C LEU A 515 -15.96 4.59 -27.49
N LEU A 516 -16.99 4.99 -26.74
CA LEU A 516 -17.82 4.03 -25.99
C LEU A 516 -18.53 3.04 -26.93
N VAL A 517 -19.04 3.51 -28.05
CA VAL A 517 -19.74 2.69 -29.07
C VAL A 517 -18.74 1.79 -29.81
N GLU A 518 -17.53 2.28 -30.07
CA GLU A 518 -16.42 1.53 -30.69
C GLU A 518 -15.81 0.48 -29.74
N GLY A 519 -16.20 0.48 -28.46
CA GLY A 519 -15.76 -0.53 -27.51
C GLY A 519 -14.62 -0.10 -26.58
N TYR A 520 -14.33 1.19 -26.49
CA TYR A 520 -13.31 1.77 -25.60
C TYR A 520 -13.98 2.46 -24.40
N PRO A 521 -13.68 2.03 -23.16
CA PRO A 521 -14.15 2.74 -21.98
C PRO A 521 -13.51 4.14 -21.89
N VAL A 522 -14.19 5.07 -21.24
CA VAL A 522 -13.65 6.39 -20.94
C VAL A 522 -13.77 6.63 -19.43
N ARG A 523 -12.68 7.03 -18.80
CA ARG A 523 -12.62 7.40 -17.39
C ARG A 523 -12.12 8.84 -17.28
N LEU A 524 -13.00 9.75 -16.80
CA LEU A 524 -12.71 11.16 -16.59
C LEU A 524 -12.81 11.48 -15.10
N VAL A 525 -11.72 11.97 -14.53
CA VAL A 525 -11.61 12.27 -13.10
C VAL A 525 -11.04 13.66 -12.89
N GLY A 526 -11.63 14.41 -11.99
CA GLY A 526 -11.16 15.74 -11.61
C GLY A 526 -12.17 16.43 -10.69
N GLN A 527 -11.79 17.54 -10.13
CA GLN A 527 -12.66 18.33 -9.27
C GLN A 527 -13.80 18.95 -10.11
N ASP A 528 -15.05 18.69 -9.69
CA ASP A 528 -16.27 19.17 -10.36
C ASP A 528 -16.43 18.75 -11.83
N SER A 529 -15.76 17.67 -12.25
CA SER A 529 -15.72 17.21 -13.65
C SER A 529 -17.10 16.82 -14.20
N GLY A 530 -17.99 16.33 -13.35
CA GLY A 530 -19.33 15.88 -13.76
C GLY A 530 -20.20 17.01 -14.33
N ARG A 531 -20.09 18.20 -13.76
CA ARG A 531 -20.72 19.44 -14.27
C ARG A 531 -19.78 20.19 -15.22
N GLY A 532 -18.49 20.13 -14.92
CA GLY A 532 -17.46 21.03 -15.38
C GLY A 532 -17.35 22.28 -14.51
N THR A 533 -16.12 22.72 -14.21
CA THR A 533 -15.85 23.90 -13.38
C THR A 533 -16.60 25.13 -13.87
N PHE A 534 -16.66 25.33 -15.19
CA PHE A 534 -17.31 26.47 -15.85
C PHE A 534 -18.78 26.21 -16.21
N SER A 535 -19.41 25.18 -15.62
CA SER A 535 -20.78 24.77 -15.97
C SER A 535 -20.95 24.47 -17.46
N GLN A 536 -19.92 23.92 -18.09
CA GLN A 536 -19.87 23.67 -19.54
C GLN A 536 -20.22 22.22 -19.89
N ARG A 537 -19.87 21.21 -19.06
CA ARG A 537 -19.94 19.78 -19.45
C ARG A 537 -21.31 19.18 -19.25
N HIS A 538 -21.82 19.18 -18.04
CA HIS A 538 -23.09 18.54 -17.64
C HIS A 538 -23.19 17.06 -18.06
N SER A 539 -22.13 16.28 -17.83
CA SER A 539 -22.13 14.83 -18.09
C SER A 539 -22.96 14.04 -17.09
N VAL A 540 -23.23 14.61 -15.92
CA VAL A 540 -24.08 14.03 -14.88
C VAL A 540 -25.29 14.92 -14.69
N LEU A 541 -26.46 14.38 -15.04
CA LEU A 541 -27.72 15.07 -14.83
C LEU A 541 -28.33 14.62 -13.49
N ARG A 542 -28.94 15.58 -12.79
CA ARG A 542 -29.59 15.34 -11.49
C ARG A 542 -31.11 15.45 -11.61
N ASN A 543 -31.79 14.40 -11.16
CA ASN A 543 -33.23 14.46 -10.95
C ASN A 543 -33.55 15.44 -9.82
N GLN A 544 -34.39 16.43 -10.09
CA GLN A 544 -34.71 17.52 -9.15
C GLN A 544 -35.63 17.08 -7.99
N ILE A 545 -36.16 15.84 -8.03
CA ILE A 545 -37.05 15.31 -7.00
C ILE A 545 -36.24 14.48 -5.96
N ASP A 546 -35.42 13.54 -6.44
CA ASP A 546 -34.77 12.54 -5.58
C ASP A 546 -33.22 12.61 -5.62
N ASN A 547 -32.67 13.59 -6.34
CA ASN A 547 -31.22 13.78 -6.55
C ASN A 547 -30.51 12.58 -7.21
N SER A 548 -31.24 11.64 -7.81
CA SER A 548 -30.64 10.52 -8.52
C SER A 548 -29.84 11.00 -9.72
N ARG A 549 -28.77 10.26 -10.03
CA ARG A 549 -27.84 10.58 -11.12
C ARG A 549 -28.29 9.88 -12.41
N TYR A 550 -28.25 10.60 -13.52
CA TYR A 550 -28.38 10.07 -14.86
C TYR A 550 -27.18 10.51 -15.69
N ILE A 551 -26.53 9.57 -16.34
CA ILE A 551 -25.36 9.82 -17.19
C ILE A 551 -25.75 9.49 -18.62
N PRO A 552 -26.02 10.49 -19.48
CA PRO A 552 -26.49 10.26 -20.87
C PRO A 552 -25.55 9.37 -21.69
N LEU A 553 -24.23 9.59 -21.56
CA LEU A 553 -23.19 8.83 -22.25
C LEU A 553 -23.20 7.32 -21.92
N ASN A 554 -23.80 6.88 -20.83
CA ASN A 554 -23.97 5.46 -20.51
C ASN A 554 -25.26 4.85 -21.07
N ASN A 555 -26.01 5.61 -21.91
CA ASN A 555 -27.32 5.21 -22.42
C ASN A 555 -27.42 5.40 -23.95
N ILE A 556 -26.30 5.29 -24.66
CA ILE A 556 -26.29 5.39 -26.15
C ILE A 556 -26.75 4.08 -26.76
N SER A 557 -26.18 2.96 -26.34
CA SER A 557 -26.53 1.62 -26.83
C SER A 557 -26.33 0.55 -25.75
N SER A 558 -26.99 -0.60 -25.92
CA SER A 558 -26.88 -1.73 -24.98
C SER A 558 -25.52 -2.41 -24.98
N ASN A 559 -24.73 -2.27 -26.03
CA ASN A 559 -23.45 -2.96 -26.22
C ASN A 559 -22.24 -2.04 -26.07
N GLN A 560 -22.46 -0.79 -25.70
CA GLN A 560 -21.38 0.17 -25.48
C GLN A 560 -20.54 -0.15 -24.23
N LYS A 561 -19.37 0.48 -24.15
CA LYS A 561 -18.55 0.50 -22.92
C LYS A 561 -19.03 1.60 -21.96
N ASN A 562 -18.49 1.55 -20.74
CA ASN A 562 -18.88 2.45 -19.67
C ASN A 562 -18.09 3.76 -19.69
N PHE A 563 -18.79 4.86 -19.48
CA PHE A 563 -18.22 6.17 -19.16
C PHE A 563 -18.20 6.32 -17.64
N GLU A 564 -17.01 6.31 -17.04
CA GLU A 564 -16.81 6.55 -15.62
C GLU A 564 -16.43 8.02 -15.41
N ILE A 565 -17.34 8.80 -14.83
CA ILE A 565 -17.13 10.21 -14.49
C ILE A 565 -17.09 10.39 -12.97
N VAL A 566 -16.01 10.94 -12.46
CA VAL A 566 -15.73 11.07 -11.03
C VAL A 566 -15.40 12.51 -10.68
N ASP A 567 -16.24 13.11 -9.84
CA ASP A 567 -15.87 14.32 -9.13
C ASP A 567 -14.89 13.91 -8.04
N SER A 568 -13.61 14.25 -8.19
CA SER A 568 -12.57 13.90 -7.23
C SER A 568 -12.64 14.77 -5.97
N PHE A 569 -12.05 14.30 -4.88
CA PHE A 569 -11.77 15.16 -3.75
C PHE A 569 -10.67 16.18 -4.11
N LEU A 570 -10.47 17.18 -3.25
CA LEU A 570 -9.61 18.33 -3.50
C LEU A 570 -8.13 17.95 -3.32
N SER A 571 -7.57 17.32 -4.33
CA SER A 571 -6.15 16.97 -4.45
C SER A 571 -5.81 16.82 -5.93
N GLU A 572 -4.72 17.40 -6.36
CA GLU A 572 -4.14 17.23 -7.69
C GLU A 572 -3.13 16.08 -7.69
N LEU A 573 -2.23 16.07 -6.70
CA LEU A 573 -1.07 15.18 -6.66
C LEU A 573 -1.48 13.69 -6.60
N ALA A 574 -2.27 13.31 -5.60
CA ALA A 574 -2.67 11.92 -5.43
C ALA A 574 -3.67 11.47 -6.51
N VAL A 575 -4.56 12.37 -6.97
CA VAL A 575 -5.55 12.02 -8.00
C VAL A 575 -4.86 11.77 -9.34
N LEU A 576 -3.95 12.66 -9.78
CA LEU A 576 -3.19 12.42 -11.02
C LEU A 576 -2.34 11.16 -10.92
N GLY A 577 -1.66 10.93 -9.78
CA GLY A 577 -0.88 9.71 -9.56
C GLY A 577 -1.73 8.44 -9.65
N PHE A 578 -2.96 8.48 -9.14
CA PHE A 578 -3.90 7.37 -9.24
C PHE A 578 -4.32 7.11 -10.69
N GLU A 579 -4.70 8.15 -11.43
CA GLU A 579 -5.14 8.01 -12.82
C GLU A 579 -3.98 7.57 -13.73
N TYR A 580 -2.77 8.06 -13.50
CA TYR A 580 -1.58 7.55 -14.17
C TYR A 580 -1.40 6.04 -13.90
N GLY A 581 -1.46 5.63 -12.63
CA GLY A 581 -1.38 4.22 -12.26
C GLY A 581 -2.47 3.36 -12.91
N TYR A 582 -3.70 3.88 -13.02
CA TYR A 582 -4.80 3.22 -13.70
C TYR A 582 -4.49 2.99 -15.19
N SER A 583 -3.99 4.02 -15.88
CA SER A 583 -3.67 3.96 -17.32
C SER A 583 -2.55 2.98 -17.65
N LEU A 584 -1.58 2.78 -16.76
CA LEU A 584 -0.49 1.81 -16.94
C LEU A 584 -0.97 0.35 -17.05
N VAL A 585 -2.11 0.04 -16.45
CA VAL A 585 -2.65 -1.34 -16.41
C VAL A 585 -3.72 -1.56 -17.47
N GLU A 586 -4.56 -0.54 -17.74
CA GLU A 586 -5.70 -0.66 -18.65
C GLU A 586 -5.53 0.24 -19.89
N PRO A 587 -4.77 -0.23 -20.89
CA PRO A 587 -4.45 0.56 -22.08
C PRO A 587 -5.62 0.78 -23.04
N ASN A 588 -6.75 0.08 -22.84
CA ASN A 588 -7.94 0.27 -23.67
C ASN A 588 -8.86 1.38 -23.19
N THR A 589 -8.69 1.83 -21.97
CA THR A 589 -9.47 2.92 -21.40
C THR A 589 -8.81 4.25 -21.70
N LEU A 590 -9.53 5.19 -22.28
CA LEU A 590 -9.11 6.59 -22.29
C LEU A 590 -9.22 7.12 -20.86
N THR A 591 -8.10 7.23 -20.18
CA THR A 591 -8.02 7.75 -18.81
C THR A 591 -7.62 9.21 -18.85
N ILE A 592 -8.44 10.07 -18.26
CA ILE A 592 -8.28 11.53 -18.26
C ILE A 592 -8.30 12.03 -16.82
N TRP A 593 -7.29 12.80 -16.44
CA TRP A 593 -7.35 13.68 -15.28
C TRP A 593 -7.54 15.12 -15.74
N GLU A 594 -8.50 15.82 -15.15
CA GLU A 594 -8.78 17.23 -15.41
C GLU A 594 -8.45 18.08 -14.20
N ALA A 595 -7.49 18.98 -14.32
CA ALA A 595 -7.28 20.04 -13.33
C ALA A 595 -8.50 20.98 -13.32
N GLN A 596 -8.95 21.41 -12.14
CA GLN A 596 -10.10 22.32 -12.03
C GLN A 596 -9.87 23.62 -12.81
N PHE A 597 -8.68 24.22 -12.66
CA PHE A 597 -8.09 25.25 -13.52
C PHE A 597 -6.70 24.77 -13.92
N GLY A 598 -6.25 25.12 -15.11
CA GLY A 598 -4.90 24.80 -15.57
C GLY A 598 -3.80 25.27 -14.62
N ASP A 599 -4.03 26.38 -13.92
CA ASP A 599 -3.14 26.91 -12.88
C ASP A 599 -2.82 25.92 -11.76
N PHE A 600 -3.75 25.02 -11.44
CA PHE A 600 -3.58 24.06 -10.34
C PHE A 600 -2.82 22.79 -10.74
N ALA A 601 -2.52 22.59 -12.03
CA ALA A 601 -1.74 21.45 -12.49
C ALA A 601 -0.34 21.37 -11.84
N ASN A 602 0.22 22.51 -11.44
CA ASN A 602 1.50 22.57 -10.73
C ASN A 602 1.46 21.89 -9.35
N GLY A 603 0.29 21.74 -8.74
CA GLY A 603 0.12 20.95 -7.52
C GLY A 603 0.41 19.46 -7.72
N ALA A 604 0.37 18.96 -8.96
CA ALA A 604 0.70 17.59 -9.34
C ALA A 604 2.06 17.46 -10.05
N GLN A 605 2.90 18.48 -10.04
CA GLN A 605 4.13 18.56 -10.83
C GLN A 605 5.06 17.39 -10.60
N VAL A 606 5.14 16.86 -9.37
CA VAL A 606 5.97 15.68 -9.04
C VAL A 606 5.54 14.46 -9.87
N ILE A 607 4.26 14.23 -10.04
CA ILE A 607 3.76 13.10 -10.85
C ILE A 607 4.04 13.36 -12.34
N ILE A 608 3.86 14.60 -12.80
CA ILE A 608 4.15 14.95 -14.18
C ILE A 608 5.63 14.71 -14.51
N ASP A 609 6.54 15.20 -13.68
CA ASP A 609 7.97 15.13 -13.94
C ASP A 609 8.55 13.72 -13.73
N GLN A 610 8.11 13.02 -12.68
CA GLN A 610 8.75 11.78 -12.23
C GLN A 610 8.10 10.49 -12.75
N PHE A 611 6.88 10.59 -13.29
CA PHE A 611 6.16 9.42 -13.79
C PHE A 611 5.69 9.60 -15.25
N ILE A 612 5.06 10.74 -15.58
CA ILE A 612 4.48 10.91 -16.92
C ILE A 612 5.56 11.24 -17.96
N SER A 613 6.41 12.23 -17.68
CA SER A 613 7.42 12.70 -18.64
C SER A 613 8.72 11.90 -18.61
N SER A 614 9.01 11.18 -17.53
CA SER A 614 10.20 10.33 -17.39
C SER A 614 9.86 8.84 -17.26
N GLY A 615 8.59 8.46 -17.36
CA GLY A 615 8.13 7.07 -17.38
C GLY A 615 8.52 6.38 -18.70
N GLU A 616 8.98 5.12 -18.61
CA GLU A 616 9.28 4.28 -19.77
C GLU A 616 8.03 3.56 -20.29
#